data_b737b68b249f9183e4b6351458eac59d
#
_entry.id   b737b68b249f9183e4b6351458eac59d
#
_cell.length_a   1.000
_cell.length_b   1.000
_cell.length_c   1.000
_cell.angle_alpha   90.00
_cell.angle_beta   90.00
_cell.angle_gamma   90.00
#
_symmetry.space_group_name_H-M   'P 1'
#
loop_
_entity.id
_entity.type
_entity.pdbx_description
1 polymer ?
#
loop_
_entity_poly.entity_id
_entity_poly.type
_entity_poly.pdbx_seq_one_letter_code
_entity_poly.pdbx_strand_id
1 'polypeptide(L)'
;MKKEKAKLIIGNFYMAYGGHQHPAQIIAYDDRHKTFISIKFGTTQGKHMIEIHPIQIGVNKSFVHVRPFEGTRNDYGDRELLGLSIDERDNVVIEIIKKREPTRSKRAKERYKNKKCR
;
A
#
# COMPACT_ATOMS: atom_id res chain seq x y z
N MET A 1 25.18 -10.49 -12.31
CA MET A 1 24.88 -9.23 -11.63
C MET A 1 23.38 -9.06 -11.46
N LYS A 2 22.94 -8.79 -10.27
CA LYS A 2 21.51 -8.57 -10.00
C LYS A 2 21.09 -7.20 -10.49
N LYS A 3 20.03 -7.18 -11.26
CA LYS A 3 19.41 -5.94 -11.68
C LYS A 3 18.52 -5.40 -10.56
N GLU A 4 18.72 -4.14 -10.19
CA GLU A 4 17.83 -3.52 -9.23
C GLU A 4 16.44 -3.32 -9.82
N LYS A 5 15.42 -3.55 -9.01
CA LYS A 5 14.05 -3.29 -9.43
C LYS A 5 13.81 -1.78 -9.50
N ALA A 6 13.02 -1.36 -10.48
CA ALA A 6 12.62 0.04 -10.60
C ALA A 6 11.83 0.47 -9.36
N LYS A 7 11.96 1.73 -8.98
CA LYS A 7 11.19 2.30 -7.88
C LYS A 7 9.71 2.35 -8.26
N LEU A 8 8.87 2.15 -7.25
CA LEU A 8 7.43 2.29 -7.43
C LEU A 8 7.08 3.78 -7.57
N ILE A 9 6.05 4.05 -8.37
CA ILE A 9 5.63 5.43 -8.64
C ILE A 9 4.53 5.82 -7.66
N ILE A 10 4.72 6.94 -6.97
CA ILE A 10 3.71 7.46 -6.04
C ILE A 10 2.45 7.79 -6.81
N GLY A 11 1.31 7.36 -6.29
CA GLY A 11 0.01 7.54 -6.91
C GLY A 11 -0.45 6.33 -7.71
N ASN A 12 0.46 5.46 -8.11
CA ASN A 12 0.13 4.26 -8.88
C ASN A 12 -0.20 3.09 -7.96
N PHE A 13 -0.89 2.10 -8.53
CA PHE A 13 -1.31 0.90 -7.81
C PHE A 13 -0.41 -0.27 -8.18
N TYR A 14 -0.05 -1.07 -7.17
CA TYR A 14 0.72 -2.29 -7.33
C TYR A 14 0.17 -3.35 -6.39
N MET A 15 0.42 -4.61 -6.69
CA MET A 15 0.06 -5.68 -5.76
C MET A 15 0.98 -5.64 -4.55
N ALA A 16 0.42 -5.69 -3.35
CA ALA A 16 1.18 -5.80 -2.10
C ALA A 16 1.08 -7.22 -1.57
N TYR A 17 2.19 -7.78 -1.09
CA TYR A 17 2.31 -9.20 -0.74
C TYR A 17 2.43 -9.48 0.75
N GLY A 18 2.39 -8.47 1.60
CA GLY A 18 2.51 -8.69 3.05
C GLY A 18 1.26 -9.36 3.63
N GLY A 19 1.28 -10.67 3.78
CA GLY A 19 0.12 -11.46 4.18
C GLY A 19 -0.71 -11.86 2.98
N HIS A 20 -1.99 -11.50 2.96
CA HIS A 20 -2.83 -11.69 1.77
C HIS A 20 -2.44 -10.68 0.69
N GLN A 21 -2.58 -11.08 -0.56
CA GLN A 21 -2.32 -10.18 -1.67
C GLN A 21 -3.45 -9.16 -1.82
N HIS A 22 -3.09 -7.89 -1.88
CA HIS A 22 -4.05 -6.80 -2.05
C HIS A 22 -3.49 -5.76 -3.00
N PRO A 23 -4.34 -5.17 -3.87
CA PRO A 23 -3.95 -3.95 -4.57
C PRO A 23 -3.62 -2.85 -3.56
N ALA A 24 -2.59 -2.08 -3.84
CA ALA A 24 -2.19 -0.99 -2.96
C ALA A 24 -1.78 0.22 -3.79
N GLN A 25 -2.21 1.39 -3.36
CA GLN A 25 -1.76 2.65 -3.95
C GLN A 25 -0.57 3.18 -3.17
N ILE A 26 0.52 3.45 -3.85
CA ILE A 26 1.71 4.01 -3.21
C ILE A 26 1.43 5.48 -2.89
N ILE A 27 1.64 5.87 -1.63
CA ILE A 27 1.38 7.24 -1.19
C ILE A 27 2.65 8.00 -0.78
N ALA A 28 3.72 7.29 -0.44
CA ALA A 28 4.96 7.92 -0.02
C ALA A 28 6.14 6.98 -0.13
N TYR A 29 7.34 7.54 -0.14
CA TYR A 29 8.58 6.79 -0.07
C TYR A 29 9.44 7.36 1.04
N ASP A 30 9.93 6.48 1.91
CA ASP A 30 10.85 6.86 2.99
C ASP A 30 12.27 6.56 2.53
N ASP A 31 12.99 7.60 2.13
CA ASP A 31 14.36 7.45 1.62
C ASP A 31 15.32 6.97 2.70
N ARG A 32 15.08 7.34 3.95
CA ARG A 32 15.92 6.94 5.07
C ARG A 32 15.92 5.42 5.28
N HIS A 33 14.74 4.82 5.21
CA HIS A 33 14.56 3.38 5.44
C HIS A 33 14.45 2.58 4.15
N LYS A 34 14.38 3.26 2.99
CA LYS A 34 14.19 2.61 1.69
C LYS A 34 12.90 1.79 1.65
N THR A 35 11.83 2.37 2.17
CA THR A 35 10.52 1.73 2.23
C THR A 35 9.48 2.57 1.50
N PHE A 36 8.41 1.90 1.07
CA PHE A 36 7.25 2.54 0.46
C PHE A 36 6.07 2.45 1.41
N ILE A 37 5.27 3.51 1.46
CA ILE A 37 4.04 3.54 2.24
C ILE A 37 2.90 3.50 1.25
N SER A 38 1.89 2.66 1.53
CA SER A 38 0.78 2.43 0.63
C SER A 38 -0.52 2.26 1.40
N ILE A 39 -1.63 2.37 0.67
CA ILE A 39 -2.96 2.06 1.19
C ILE A 39 -3.44 0.82 0.46
N LYS A 40 -3.87 -0.20 1.21
CA LYS A 40 -4.30 -1.49 0.66
C LYS A 40 -5.81 -1.54 0.51
N PHE A 41 -6.27 -2.19 -0.56
CA PHE A 41 -7.68 -2.34 -0.89
C PHE A 41 -8.04 -3.80 -1.05
N GLY A 42 -9.34 -4.11 -0.94
CA GLY A 42 -9.83 -5.46 -1.17
C GLY A 42 -11.25 -5.44 -1.70
N THR A 43 -11.75 -6.60 -2.11
CA THR A 43 -13.11 -6.77 -2.63
C THR A 43 -14.05 -7.42 -1.63
N THR A 44 -13.53 -7.95 -0.53
CA THR A 44 -14.31 -8.53 0.57
C THR A 44 -14.03 -7.79 1.85
N GLN A 45 -15.06 -7.65 2.69
CA GLN A 45 -14.87 -7.01 3.98
C GLN A 45 -14.05 -7.90 4.90
N GLY A 46 -12.90 -7.38 5.33
CA GLY A 46 -12.06 -8.01 6.32
C GLY A 46 -12.09 -7.22 7.62
N LYS A 47 -11.40 -7.75 8.62
CA LYS A 47 -11.17 -7.06 9.87
C LYS A 47 -10.35 -5.79 9.59
N HIS A 48 -10.72 -4.68 10.19
CA HIS A 48 -10.03 -3.39 10.03
C HIS A 48 -10.13 -2.82 8.61
N MET A 49 -11.23 -3.08 7.91
CA MET A 49 -11.51 -2.51 6.60
C MET A 49 -12.80 -1.70 6.63
N ILE A 50 -12.83 -0.66 5.81
CA ILE A 50 -14.00 0.23 5.65
C ILE A 50 -14.46 0.12 4.22
N GLU A 51 -15.78 0.01 4.01
CA GLU A 51 -16.35 0.01 2.66
C GLU A 51 -16.23 1.40 2.04
N ILE A 52 -15.79 1.43 0.78
CA ILE A 52 -15.69 2.63 -0.04
C ILE A 52 -16.36 2.35 -1.38
N HIS A 53 -16.46 3.36 -2.23
CA HIS A 53 -16.96 3.16 -3.59
C HIS A 53 -15.99 2.28 -4.36
N PRO A 54 -16.47 1.49 -5.33
CA PRO A 54 -15.62 0.59 -6.10
C PRO A 54 -14.41 1.32 -6.72
N ILE A 55 -13.23 0.74 -6.60
CA ILE A 55 -12.01 1.30 -7.17
C ILE A 55 -11.74 0.79 -8.59
N GLN A 56 -12.56 -0.14 -9.06
CA GLN A 56 -12.39 -0.77 -10.37
C GLN A 56 -13.75 -0.99 -11.01
N ILE A 57 -13.85 -0.75 -12.32
CA ILE A 57 -15.06 -1.04 -13.08
C ILE A 57 -15.31 -2.55 -13.04
N GLY A 58 -16.56 -2.94 -12.78
CA GLY A 58 -16.97 -4.34 -12.75
C GLY A 58 -16.92 -5.02 -11.40
N VAL A 59 -16.33 -4.37 -10.38
CA VAL A 59 -16.47 -4.87 -9.00
C VAL A 59 -17.65 -4.20 -8.32
N ASN A 60 -18.35 -4.95 -7.48
CA ASN A 60 -19.54 -4.42 -6.79
C ASN A 60 -19.18 -3.56 -5.59
N LYS A 61 -18.14 -3.95 -4.87
CA LYS A 61 -17.73 -3.27 -3.65
C LYS A 61 -16.21 -3.23 -3.54
N SER A 62 -15.73 -2.20 -2.91
CA SER A 62 -14.32 -2.10 -2.53
C SER A 62 -14.22 -1.73 -1.07
N PHE A 63 -13.13 -2.15 -0.45
CA PHE A 63 -12.85 -1.88 0.96
C PHE A 63 -11.43 -1.36 1.07
N VAL A 64 -11.19 -0.49 2.04
CA VAL A 64 -9.86 0.07 2.29
C VAL A 64 -9.43 -0.30 3.70
N HIS A 65 -8.17 -0.68 3.86
CA HIS A 65 -7.59 -0.93 5.17
C HIS A 65 -7.52 0.38 5.95
N VAL A 66 -7.83 0.29 7.25
CA VAL A 66 -7.89 1.48 8.11
C VAL A 66 -6.51 2.06 8.45
N ARG A 67 -5.44 1.34 8.14
CA ARG A 67 -4.06 1.81 8.35
C ARG A 67 -3.24 1.65 7.08
N PRO A 68 -2.28 2.54 6.84
CA PRO A 68 -1.33 2.34 5.76
C PRO A 68 -0.46 1.11 6.01
N PHE A 69 0.17 0.65 4.96
CA PHE A 69 1.13 -0.46 5.00
C PHE A 69 2.48 0.06 4.53
N GLU A 70 3.52 -0.26 5.27
CA GLU A 70 4.88 0.09 4.89
C GLU A 70 5.66 -1.18 4.55
N GLY A 71 6.24 -1.20 3.35
CA GLY A 71 7.01 -2.34 2.89
C GLY A 71 8.23 -1.90 2.10
N THR A 72 9.12 -2.84 1.86
CA THR A 72 10.27 -2.62 0.98
C THR A 72 9.85 -2.84 -0.47
N ARG A 73 10.74 -2.54 -1.42
CA ARG A 73 10.44 -2.77 -2.84
C ARG A 73 9.97 -4.20 -3.11
N ASN A 74 10.55 -5.18 -2.39
CA ASN A 74 10.23 -6.60 -2.61
C ASN A 74 8.88 -7.03 -2.02
N ASP A 75 8.22 -6.17 -1.25
CA ASP A 75 6.88 -6.43 -0.74
C ASP A 75 5.79 -6.09 -1.75
N TYR A 76 6.16 -5.60 -2.92
CA TYR A 76 5.23 -5.18 -3.97
C TYR A 76 5.57 -5.85 -5.29
N GLY A 77 4.54 -5.96 -6.15
CA GLY A 77 4.70 -6.50 -7.49
C GLY A 77 5.48 -5.56 -8.40
N ASP A 78 5.96 -6.11 -9.52
CA ASP A 78 6.78 -5.36 -10.46
C ASP A 78 5.95 -4.53 -11.44
N ARG A 79 4.71 -4.92 -11.67
CA ARG A 79 3.85 -4.27 -12.66
C ARG A 79 2.85 -3.36 -12.00
N GLU A 80 2.66 -2.19 -12.59
CA GLU A 80 1.58 -1.30 -12.22
C GLU A 80 0.24 -1.95 -12.55
N LEU A 81 -0.71 -1.85 -11.61
CA LEU A 81 -2.09 -2.28 -11.83
C LEU A 81 -2.86 -1.14 -12.48
N LEU A 82 -3.40 -1.38 -13.67
CA LEU A 82 -4.13 -0.36 -14.42
C LEU A 82 -5.64 -0.48 -14.18
N GLY A 83 -6.35 0.62 -14.43
CA GLY A 83 -7.80 0.63 -14.32
C GLY A 83 -8.33 0.74 -12.90
N LEU A 84 -7.48 1.12 -11.95
CA LEU A 84 -7.88 1.34 -10.57
C LEU A 84 -7.85 2.83 -10.27
N SER A 85 -8.86 3.31 -9.57
CA SER A 85 -8.91 4.71 -9.13
C SER A 85 -9.78 4.83 -7.88
N ILE A 86 -9.45 5.82 -7.04
CA ILE A 86 -10.22 6.12 -5.85
C ILE A 86 -11.27 7.14 -6.23
N ASP A 87 -12.55 6.85 -5.90
CA ASP A 87 -13.64 7.79 -6.09
C ASP A 87 -13.38 9.02 -5.23
N GLU A 88 -13.55 10.21 -5.80
CA GLU A 88 -13.27 11.45 -5.06
C GLU A 88 -14.13 11.61 -3.80
N ARG A 89 -15.31 10.97 -3.78
CA ARG A 89 -16.17 10.97 -2.59
C ARG A 89 -15.51 10.30 -1.39
N ASP A 90 -14.53 9.43 -1.63
CA ASP A 90 -13.81 8.72 -0.57
C ASP A 90 -12.52 9.42 -0.15
N ASN A 91 -12.18 10.56 -0.76
CA ASN A 91 -10.92 11.27 -0.45
C ASN A 91 -10.79 11.65 1.02
N VAL A 92 -11.89 12.01 1.67
CA VAL A 92 -11.87 12.37 3.10
C VAL A 92 -11.39 11.17 3.94
N VAL A 93 -11.93 9.98 3.67
CA VAL A 93 -11.54 8.76 4.37
C VAL A 93 -10.08 8.43 4.09
N ILE A 94 -9.67 8.52 2.83
CA ILE A 94 -8.30 8.21 2.42
C ILE A 94 -7.30 9.16 3.10
N GLU A 95 -7.61 10.44 3.19
CA GLU A 95 -6.73 11.42 3.84
C GLU A 95 -6.58 11.14 5.34
N ILE A 96 -7.64 10.69 5.99
CA ILE A 96 -7.57 10.29 7.41
C ILE A 96 -6.66 9.08 7.57
N ILE A 97 -6.81 8.08 6.70
CA ILE A 97 -5.98 6.87 6.75
C ILE A 97 -4.50 7.21 6.54
N LYS A 98 -4.19 8.09 5.60
CA LYS A 98 -2.81 8.48 5.30
C LYS A 98 -2.05 9.01 6.52
N LYS A 99 -2.77 9.59 7.47
CA LYS A 99 -2.17 10.18 8.68
C LYS A 99 -1.95 9.19 9.80
N ARG A 100 -2.44 7.97 9.66
CA ARG A 100 -2.32 6.94 10.70
C ARG A 100 -0.97 6.26 10.65
N GLU A 101 -0.56 5.71 11.79
CA GLU A 101 0.66 4.92 11.90
C GLU A 101 0.56 3.70 10.98
N PRO A 102 1.53 3.46 10.10
CA PRO A 102 1.48 2.30 9.23
C PRO A 102 1.80 1.01 9.97
N THR A 103 1.23 -0.10 9.47
CA THR A 103 1.74 -1.42 9.82
C THR A 103 2.93 -1.71 8.91
N ARG A 104 3.92 -2.46 9.40
CA ARG A 104 5.15 -2.72 8.65
C ARG A 104 5.30 -4.19 8.31
N SER A 105 5.79 -4.46 7.12
CA SER A 105 6.19 -5.81 6.73
C SER A 105 7.39 -6.25 7.55
N LYS A 106 7.71 -7.55 7.51
CA LYS A 106 8.92 -8.07 8.15
C LYS A 106 10.17 -7.37 7.63
N ARG A 107 10.25 -7.21 6.31
CA ARG A 107 11.39 -6.56 5.66
C ARG A 107 11.53 -5.11 6.08
N ALA A 108 10.40 -4.40 6.20
CA ALA A 108 10.41 -3.01 6.65
C ALA A 108 10.85 -2.91 8.11
N LYS A 109 10.36 -3.81 8.96
CA LYS A 109 10.80 -3.85 10.37
C LYS A 109 12.30 -4.03 10.50
N GLU A 110 12.89 -4.86 9.67
CA GLU A 110 14.34 -5.06 9.66
C GLU A 110 15.09 -3.79 9.30
N ARG A 111 14.58 -3.01 8.36
CA ARG A 111 15.18 -1.73 7.98
C ARG A 111 15.20 -0.75 9.15
N TYR A 112 14.12 -0.67 9.90
CA TYR A 112 14.02 0.19 11.08
C TYR A 112 14.94 -0.28 12.19
N LYS A 113 14.99 -1.59 12.43
CA LYS A 113 15.83 -2.19 13.45
C LYS A 113 17.31 -1.91 13.19
N ASN A 114 17.75 -2.09 11.95
CA ASN A 114 19.14 -1.87 11.57
C ASN A 114 19.55 -0.42 11.77
N LYS A 115 18.67 0.53 11.51
CA LYS A 115 18.94 1.95 11.74
C LYS A 115 19.04 2.28 13.21
N LYS A 116 18.29 1.59 14.07
CA LYS A 116 18.31 1.82 15.52
C LYS A 116 19.59 1.35 16.18
N CYS A 117 20.24 0.37 15.62
CA CYS A 117 21.45 -0.22 16.21
C CYS A 117 22.71 0.61 16.01
N ARG A 118 22.58 1.79 15.47
CA ARG A 118 23.75 2.65 15.21
C ARG A 118 24.00 3.65 16.30
#